data_c1abb3875f28b3ba4585a2eae78f4f38
#
_entry.id   c1abb3875f28b3ba4585a2eae78f4f38
#
_cell.length_a   1.000
_cell.length_b   1.000
_cell.length_c   1.000
_cell.angle_alpha   90.00
_cell.angle_beta   90.00
_cell.angle_gamma   90.00
#
_symmetry.space_group_name_H-M   'P 1'
#
loop_
_entity.id
_entity.type
_entity.pdbx_description
1 polymer ?
#
loop_
_entity_poly.entity_id
_entity_poly.type
_entity_poly.pdbx_seq_one_letter_code
_entity_poly.pdbx_strand_id
1 'polypeptide(L)'
;MLTAKETDMARSLFSSTAAPCLKCHATGDPQHDKAATAPNLLLARGRLKPDWVERWIIDPQGISPGTSMPSDLFRRENNRWVFAGPTPPSFQGYDKDHTRLLVDYIFQLTPEEQRRVVAAMGRTQASTQPSGSVRQDVSLSDPHGAASAGDSR
;
A
#
# COMPACT_ATOMS: atom_id res chain seq x y z
N MET A 1 0.50 -24.00 6.82
CA MET A 1 -0.06 -22.92 7.65
C MET A 1 1.09 -22.04 8.10
N LEU A 2 0.95 -20.71 7.98
CA LEU A 2 1.99 -19.76 8.36
C LEU A 2 2.15 -19.71 9.89
N THR A 3 3.38 -19.50 10.33
CA THR A 3 3.66 -19.13 11.73
C THR A 3 3.22 -17.69 11.99
N ALA A 4 3.10 -17.29 13.26
CA ALA A 4 2.77 -15.91 13.62
C ALA A 4 3.78 -14.91 13.00
N LYS A 5 5.08 -15.22 13.03
CA LYS A 5 6.13 -14.41 12.41
C LYS A 5 5.92 -14.28 10.90
N GLU A 6 5.66 -15.36 10.20
CA GLU A 6 5.41 -15.35 8.76
C GLU A 6 4.14 -14.57 8.39
N THR A 7 3.09 -14.67 9.22
CA THR A 7 1.87 -13.87 9.05
C THR A 7 2.16 -12.37 9.19
N ASP A 8 2.95 -11.97 10.18
CA ASP A 8 3.33 -10.58 10.37
C ASP A 8 4.23 -10.07 9.23
N MET A 9 5.13 -10.90 8.73
CA MET A 9 5.97 -10.60 7.56
C MET A 9 5.11 -10.40 6.31
N ALA A 10 4.23 -11.35 6.01
CA ALA A 10 3.33 -11.25 4.86
C ALA A 10 2.43 -10.02 4.95
N ARG A 11 1.85 -9.75 6.13
CA ARG A 11 1.04 -8.55 6.37
C ARG A 11 1.83 -7.28 6.12
N SER A 12 3.05 -7.19 6.63
CA SER A 12 3.89 -6.00 6.47
C SER A 12 4.27 -5.73 5.02
N LEU A 13 4.53 -6.76 4.22
CA LEU A 13 4.75 -6.63 2.78
C LEU A 13 3.46 -6.23 2.06
N PHE A 14 2.36 -6.91 2.34
CA PHE A 14 1.07 -6.72 1.71
C PHE A 14 0.46 -5.32 1.96
N SER A 15 0.74 -4.71 3.12
CA SER A 15 0.34 -3.35 3.48
C SER A 15 1.39 -2.28 3.14
N SER A 16 2.54 -2.66 2.59
CA SER A 16 3.60 -1.73 2.25
C SER A 16 3.27 -0.90 1.00
N THR A 17 3.87 0.27 0.90
CA THR A 17 3.77 1.11 -0.31
C THR A 17 4.50 0.50 -1.51
N ALA A 18 5.43 -0.41 -1.26
CA ALA A 18 6.21 -1.09 -2.30
C ALA A 18 5.41 -2.20 -3.00
N ALA A 19 4.50 -2.88 -2.27
CA ALA A 19 3.63 -3.89 -2.84
C ALA A 19 2.23 -3.29 -3.08
N PRO A 20 1.83 -2.99 -4.33
CA PRO A 20 0.62 -2.24 -4.63
C PRO A 20 -0.67 -3.06 -4.56
N CYS A 21 -0.68 -4.21 -3.90
CA CYS A 21 -1.82 -5.14 -3.87
C CYS A 21 -3.14 -4.44 -3.53
N LEU A 22 -3.17 -3.73 -2.43
CA LEU A 22 -4.39 -3.07 -1.95
C LEU A 22 -4.66 -1.70 -2.61
N LYS A 23 -3.84 -1.23 -3.53
CA LYS A 23 -4.21 -0.09 -4.38
C LYS A 23 -5.32 -0.44 -5.35
N CYS A 24 -5.38 -1.70 -5.78
CA CYS A 24 -6.34 -2.18 -6.77
C CYS A 24 -7.35 -3.17 -6.19
N HIS A 25 -6.95 -4.02 -5.23
CA HIS A 25 -7.82 -5.03 -4.67
C HIS A 25 -8.76 -4.47 -3.60
N ALA A 26 -10.06 -4.78 -3.76
CA ALA A 26 -11.09 -4.42 -2.80
C ALA A 26 -10.85 -5.08 -1.43
N THR A 27 -11.25 -4.41 -0.36
CA THR A 27 -11.04 -4.83 1.03
C THR A 27 -12.32 -5.01 1.83
N GLY A 28 -13.46 -4.56 1.29
CA GLY A 28 -14.71 -4.47 2.02
C GLY A 28 -14.87 -3.15 2.82
N ASP A 29 -13.85 -2.29 2.83
CA ASP A 29 -13.95 -0.94 3.37
C ASP A 29 -14.48 0.01 2.29
N PRO A 30 -15.70 0.62 2.47
CA PRO A 30 -16.30 1.46 1.44
C PRO A 30 -15.46 2.68 1.06
N GLN A 31 -14.63 3.19 1.96
CA GLN A 31 -13.78 4.34 1.66
C GLN A 31 -12.56 3.93 0.81
N HIS A 32 -11.95 2.79 1.18
CA HIS A 32 -10.84 2.23 0.43
C HIS A 32 -11.29 1.76 -0.96
N ASP A 33 -12.42 1.09 -1.02
CA ASP A 33 -12.91 0.41 -2.22
C ASP A 33 -13.46 1.35 -3.30
N LYS A 34 -13.57 2.67 -3.03
CA LYS A 34 -13.93 3.66 -4.06
C LYS A 34 -13.01 3.65 -5.28
N ALA A 35 -11.74 3.32 -5.07
CA ALA A 35 -10.73 3.24 -6.11
C ALA A 35 -10.37 1.79 -6.50
N ALA A 36 -11.02 0.80 -5.91
CA ALA A 36 -10.70 -0.60 -6.19
C ALA A 36 -11.16 -1.00 -7.60
N THR A 37 -10.25 -1.63 -8.33
CA THR A 37 -10.48 -2.13 -9.70
C THR A 37 -10.32 -3.64 -9.81
N ALA A 38 -9.97 -4.32 -8.72
CA ALA A 38 -9.72 -5.75 -8.65
C ALA A 38 -10.51 -6.40 -7.50
N PRO A 39 -10.84 -7.71 -7.63
CA PRO A 39 -11.65 -8.41 -6.64
C PRO A 39 -11.05 -8.42 -5.24
N ASN A 40 -11.92 -8.57 -4.24
CA ASN A 40 -11.50 -8.79 -2.86
C ASN A 40 -10.78 -10.14 -2.73
N LEU A 41 -9.59 -10.12 -2.13
CA LEU A 41 -8.74 -11.30 -1.98
C LEU A 41 -9.29 -12.36 -1.01
N LEU A 42 -10.26 -12.02 -0.15
CA LEU A 42 -11.02 -13.01 0.62
C LEU A 42 -11.71 -14.06 -0.26
N LEU A 43 -11.98 -13.73 -1.52
CA LEU A 43 -12.62 -14.64 -2.46
C LEU A 43 -11.66 -15.72 -3.00
N ALA A 44 -10.35 -15.51 -2.87
CA ALA A 44 -9.33 -16.40 -3.45
C ALA A 44 -9.47 -17.83 -2.93
N ARG A 45 -9.63 -18.01 -1.62
CA ARG A 45 -9.74 -19.33 -1.00
C ARG A 45 -10.87 -20.19 -1.55
N GLY A 46 -12.01 -19.58 -1.89
CA GLY A 46 -13.18 -20.29 -2.39
C GLY A 46 -13.23 -20.46 -3.91
N ARG A 47 -12.39 -19.75 -4.66
CA ARG A 47 -12.51 -19.67 -6.13
C ARG A 47 -11.25 -20.07 -6.89
N LEU A 48 -10.08 -20.01 -6.25
CA LEU A 48 -8.79 -20.19 -6.91
C LEU A 48 -8.01 -21.34 -6.28
N LYS A 49 -6.97 -21.79 -6.98
CA LYS A 49 -5.99 -22.76 -6.48
C LYS A 49 -4.69 -22.02 -6.13
N PRO A 50 -4.01 -22.38 -5.02
CA PRO A 50 -2.76 -21.72 -4.60
C PRO A 50 -1.71 -21.66 -5.71
N ASP A 51 -1.45 -22.78 -6.38
CA ASP A 51 -0.44 -22.85 -7.44
C ASP A 51 -0.79 -22.00 -8.67
N TRP A 52 -2.10 -21.79 -8.92
CA TRP A 52 -2.52 -20.86 -9.97
C TRP A 52 -2.26 -19.42 -9.56
N VAL A 53 -2.59 -19.06 -8.29
CA VAL A 53 -2.34 -17.72 -7.77
C VAL A 53 -0.85 -17.41 -7.74
N GLU A 54 -0.01 -18.37 -7.38
CA GLU A 54 1.44 -18.20 -7.42
C GLU A 54 1.94 -17.83 -8.82
N ARG A 55 1.53 -18.59 -9.84
CA ARG A 55 1.88 -18.29 -11.25
C ARG A 55 1.33 -16.92 -11.67
N TRP A 56 0.12 -16.60 -11.23
CA TRP A 56 -0.52 -15.31 -11.55
C TRP A 56 0.24 -14.12 -10.99
N ILE A 57 0.69 -14.16 -9.74
CA ILE A 57 1.45 -13.03 -9.14
C ILE A 57 2.88 -12.91 -9.69
N ILE A 58 3.43 -13.99 -10.23
CA ILE A 58 4.75 -14.00 -10.86
C ILE A 58 4.69 -13.39 -12.26
N ASP A 59 3.75 -13.85 -13.09
CA ASP A 59 3.64 -13.44 -14.50
C ASP A 59 2.17 -13.28 -14.92
N PRO A 60 1.48 -12.25 -14.47
CA PRO A 60 0.09 -12.02 -14.82
C PRO A 60 -0.12 -11.71 -16.30
N GLN A 61 0.82 -10.98 -16.93
CA GLN A 61 0.74 -10.63 -18.37
C GLN A 61 0.92 -11.86 -19.26
N GLY A 62 1.76 -12.82 -18.87
CA GLY A 62 1.92 -14.07 -19.60
C GLY A 62 0.67 -14.97 -19.54
N ILE A 63 -0.13 -14.87 -18.47
CA ILE A 63 -1.38 -15.63 -18.33
C ILE A 63 -2.56 -14.90 -18.98
N SER A 64 -2.65 -13.59 -18.80
CA SER A 64 -3.73 -12.75 -19.36
C SER A 64 -3.15 -11.45 -19.89
N PRO A 65 -2.77 -11.40 -21.17
CA PRO A 65 -2.26 -10.19 -21.79
C PRO A 65 -3.22 -9.01 -21.66
N GLY A 66 -2.71 -7.85 -21.27
CA GLY A 66 -3.51 -6.64 -21.06
C GLY A 66 -4.15 -6.52 -19.67
N THR A 67 -3.91 -7.45 -18.75
CA THR A 67 -4.33 -7.28 -17.34
C THR A 67 -3.67 -6.07 -16.71
N SER A 68 -4.40 -5.39 -15.81
CA SER A 68 -3.85 -4.28 -15.01
C SER A 68 -2.98 -4.75 -13.83
N MET A 69 -2.94 -6.06 -13.57
CA MET A 69 -2.06 -6.60 -12.53
C MET A 69 -0.60 -6.37 -12.93
N PRO A 70 0.21 -5.72 -12.06
CA PRO A 70 1.61 -5.43 -12.41
C PRO A 70 2.42 -6.72 -12.59
N SER A 71 3.30 -6.72 -13.60
CA SER A 71 4.38 -7.70 -13.74
C SER A 71 5.62 -7.23 -12.98
N ASP A 72 6.63 -8.09 -12.91
CA ASP A 72 7.95 -7.77 -12.34
C ASP A 72 7.96 -7.41 -10.85
N LEU A 73 6.89 -7.76 -10.12
CA LEU A 73 6.87 -7.63 -8.66
C LEU A 73 7.84 -8.62 -7.96
N PHE A 74 8.20 -9.67 -8.66
CA PHE A 74 9.07 -10.72 -8.15
C PHE A 74 10.19 -11.02 -9.14
N ARG A 75 11.37 -11.33 -8.62
CA ARG A 75 12.52 -11.78 -9.40
C ARG A 75 13.04 -13.10 -8.85
N ARG A 76 13.75 -13.85 -9.68
CA ARG A 76 14.34 -15.10 -9.26
C ARG A 76 15.73 -14.88 -8.70
N GLU A 77 15.96 -15.31 -7.46
CA GLU A 77 17.26 -15.30 -6.79
C GLU A 77 17.51 -16.65 -6.11
N ASN A 78 18.67 -17.27 -6.35
CA ASN A 78 19.06 -18.53 -5.70
C ASN A 78 17.94 -19.58 -5.72
N ASN A 79 17.30 -19.75 -6.87
CA ASN A 79 16.21 -20.70 -7.12
C ASN A 79 14.90 -20.44 -6.34
N ARG A 80 14.68 -19.25 -5.81
CA ARG A 80 13.46 -18.81 -5.15
C ARG A 80 12.93 -17.50 -5.76
N TRP A 81 11.66 -17.23 -5.58
CA TRP A 81 11.04 -15.97 -5.97
C TRP A 81 11.11 -14.98 -4.80
N VAL A 82 11.77 -13.87 -5.02
CA VAL A 82 11.88 -12.78 -4.03
C VAL A 82 11.19 -11.53 -4.56
N PHE A 83 10.63 -10.73 -3.65
CA PHE A 83 10.03 -9.46 -4.01
C PHE A 83 11.09 -8.52 -4.58
N ALA A 84 10.83 -7.92 -5.74
CA ALA A 84 11.80 -7.11 -6.47
C ALA A 84 11.97 -5.70 -5.89
N GLY A 85 10.99 -5.20 -5.16
CA GLY A 85 11.02 -3.91 -4.49
C GLY A 85 11.67 -3.97 -3.10
N PRO A 86 11.73 -2.83 -2.38
CA PRO A 86 12.21 -2.79 -1.01
C PRO A 86 11.31 -3.61 -0.09
N THR A 87 11.91 -4.54 0.64
CA THR A 87 11.20 -5.37 1.61
C THR A 87 11.20 -4.71 2.99
N PRO A 88 10.13 -4.92 3.80
CA PRO A 88 10.13 -4.53 5.19
C PRO A 88 11.30 -5.15 5.99
N PRO A 89 11.77 -4.50 7.07
CA PRO A 89 12.85 -5.02 7.90
C PRO A 89 12.61 -6.43 8.45
N SER A 90 11.33 -6.82 8.61
CA SER A 90 10.92 -8.15 9.05
C SER A 90 11.38 -9.28 8.11
N PHE A 91 11.72 -8.96 6.85
CA PHE A 91 12.25 -9.91 5.87
C PHE A 91 13.76 -10.18 6.00
N GLN A 92 14.46 -9.44 6.84
CA GLN A 92 15.88 -9.66 7.04
C GLN A 92 16.15 -11.10 7.51
N GLY A 93 16.99 -11.82 6.77
CA GLY A 93 17.31 -13.22 7.02
C GLY A 93 16.21 -14.22 6.64
N TYR A 94 15.14 -13.80 5.96
CA TYR A 94 14.15 -14.73 5.43
C TYR A 94 14.66 -15.37 4.14
N ASP A 95 14.87 -16.65 4.17
CA ASP A 95 15.52 -17.45 3.13
C ASP A 95 14.54 -18.29 2.29
N LYS A 96 13.23 -18.17 2.54
CA LYS A 96 12.18 -18.89 1.81
C LYS A 96 11.61 -18.05 0.66
N ASP A 97 10.75 -18.67 -0.12
CA ASP A 97 10.07 -18.08 -1.27
C ASP A 97 9.04 -17.04 -0.83
N HIS A 98 9.15 -15.80 -1.36
CA HIS A 98 8.25 -14.71 -1.01
C HIS A 98 6.88 -14.83 -1.69
N THR A 99 6.82 -15.42 -2.90
CA THR A 99 5.54 -15.65 -3.58
C THR A 99 4.73 -16.66 -2.79
N ARG A 100 5.35 -17.76 -2.34
CA ARG A 100 4.69 -18.78 -1.54
C ARG A 100 4.18 -18.22 -0.22
N LEU A 101 4.98 -17.38 0.45
CA LEU A 101 4.57 -16.69 1.68
C LEU A 101 3.29 -15.87 1.46
N LEU A 102 3.23 -15.09 0.38
CA LEU A 102 2.06 -14.26 0.06
C LEU A 102 0.85 -15.11 -0.35
N VAL A 103 1.04 -16.15 -1.13
CA VAL A 103 -0.06 -17.07 -1.51
C VAL A 103 -0.64 -17.71 -0.26
N ASP A 104 0.19 -18.27 0.61
CA ASP A 104 -0.26 -18.89 1.85
C ASP A 104 -0.98 -17.87 2.76
N TYR A 105 -0.54 -16.62 2.78
CA TYR A 105 -1.21 -15.54 3.50
C TYR A 105 -2.60 -15.22 2.90
N ILE A 106 -2.70 -15.06 1.58
CA ILE A 106 -3.96 -14.80 0.89
C ILE A 106 -4.98 -15.92 1.15
N PHE A 107 -4.54 -17.18 1.14
CA PHE A 107 -5.42 -18.32 1.38
C PHE A 107 -5.81 -18.53 2.85
N GLN A 108 -5.11 -17.89 3.78
CA GLN A 108 -5.43 -17.85 5.21
C GLN A 108 -6.09 -16.54 5.64
N LEU A 109 -6.29 -15.61 4.70
CA LEU A 109 -6.87 -14.30 4.97
C LEU A 109 -8.29 -14.45 5.54
N THR A 110 -8.56 -13.77 6.63
CA THR A 110 -9.89 -13.65 7.24
C THR A 110 -10.39 -12.21 7.17
N PRO A 111 -11.69 -11.96 7.29
CA PRO A 111 -12.21 -10.59 7.36
C PRO A 111 -11.59 -9.76 8.48
N GLU A 112 -11.24 -10.39 9.59
CA GLU A 112 -10.57 -9.72 10.71
C GLU A 112 -9.13 -9.32 10.35
N GLU A 113 -8.37 -10.25 9.76
CA GLU A 113 -7.01 -9.98 9.30
C GLU A 113 -7.00 -8.89 8.22
N GLN A 114 -7.95 -8.92 7.28
CA GLN A 114 -8.07 -7.89 6.26
C GLN A 114 -8.31 -6.50 6.87
N ARG A 115 -9.15 -6.37 7.90
CA ARG A 115 -9.32 -5.11 8.63
C ARG A 115 -8.03 -4.63 9.29
N ARG A 116 -7.22 -5.54 9.84
CA ARG A 116 -5.89 -5.20 10.41
C ARG A 116 -4.95 -4.65 9.34
N VAL A 117 -4.95 -5.24 8.15
CA VAL A 117 -4.13 -4.76 7.01
C VAL A 117 -4.54 -3.35 6.60
N VAL A 118 -5.84 -3.09 6.42
CA VAL A 118 -6.36 -1.76 6.05
C VAL A 118 -5.98 -0.71 7.11
N ALA A 119 -6.13 -1.05 8.40
CA ALA A 119 -5.74 -0.17 9.49
C ALA A 119 -4.23 0.12 9.52
N ALA A 120 -3.39 -0.84 9.14
CA ALA A 120 -1.94 -0.64 9.02
C ALA A 120 -1.58 0.32 7.89
N MET A 121 -2.26 0.24 6.73
CA MET A 121 -2.06 1.17 5.60
C MET A 121 -2.41 2.62 5.98
N GLY A 122 -3.52 2.83 6.69
CA GLY A 122 -3.94 4.15 7.14
C GLY A 122 -2.91 4.83 8.05
N ARG A 123 -2.25 4.08 8.92
CA ARG A 123 -1.17 4.60 9.79
C ARG A 123 0.07 5.01 9.00
N THR A 124 0.44 4.27 7.98
CA THR A 124 1.60 4.57 7.14
C THR A 124 1.39 5.86 6.35
N GLN A 125 0.18 6.14 5.90
CA GLN A 125 -0.15 7.38 5.19
C GLN A 125 -0.17 8.61 6.12
N ALA A 126 -0.67 8.47 7.34
CA ALA A 126 -0.72 9.55 8.31
C ALA A 126 0.68 10.03 8.77
N SER A 127 1.67 9.14 8.79
CA SER A 127 3.06 9.48 9.15
C SER A 127 3.86 10.17 8.03
N THR A 128 3.32 10.24 6.82
CA THR A 128 3.99 10.84 5.65
C THR A 128 3.51 12.28 5.37
N GLN A 129 2.54 12.81 6.11
CA GLN A 129 2.17 14.23 5.99
C GLN A 129 3.17 15.09 6.77
N PRO A 130 3.93 16.00 6.11
CA PRO A 130 4.76 16.96 6.82
C PRO A 130 3.87 17.91 7.62
N SER A 131 4.16 18.05 8.91
CA SER A 131 3.59 19.07 9.78
C SER A 131 4.05 20.45 9.32
N GLY A 132 3.30 21.03 8.38
CA GLY A 132 3.55 22.34 7.79
C GLY A 132 2.34 23.22 7.91
N SER A 133 1.89 23.52 9.13
CA SER A 133 1.04 24.69 9.39
C SER A 133 1.91 25.81 9.95
N VAL A 134 2.57 26.52 9.05
CA VAL A 134 3.09 27.86 9.36
C VAL A 134 1.87 28.79 9.42
N ARG A 135 1.49 29.15 10.64
CA ARG A 135 0.60 30.28 10.86
C ARG A 135 1.34 31.52 10.38
N GLN A 136 0.91 32.09 9.27
CA GLN A 136 1.25 33.46 8.93
C GLN A 136 0.42 34.37 9.82
N ASP A 137 1.05 34.92 10.84
CA ASP A 137 0.61 36.11 11.54
C ASP A 137 0.64 37.27 10.52
N VAL A 138 -0.53 37.65 10.04
CA VAL A 138 -0.70 38.90 9.32
C VAL A 138 -0.79 39.98 10.38
N SER A 139 0.35 40.63 10.65
CA SER A 139 0.41 41.85 11.41
C SER A 139 -0.21 42.96 10.58
N LEU A 140 -1.41 43.39 10.97
CA LEU A 140 -2.04 44.64 10.54
C LEU A 140 -1.25 45.77 11.14
N SER A 141 -0.44 46.43 10.34
CA SER A 141 0.11 47.77 10.69
C SER A 141 -0.73 48.81 9.98
N ASP A 142 -1.53 49.54 10.76
CA ASP A 142 -2.11 50.82 10.36
C ASP A 142 -1.02 51.86 10.10
N PRO A 143 -1.18 52.70 9.07
CA PRO A 143 -0.60 54.02 9.11
C PRO A 143 -1.68 55.11 9.20
N HIS A 144 -1.87 55.64 10.40
CA HIS A 144 -2.36 57.02 10.57
C HIS A 144 -1.22 58.02 10.30
N GLY A 145 -1.52 59.05 9.58
CA GLY A 145 -0.65 60.22 9.44
C GLY A 145 -1.09 61.05 8.26
N ALA A 146 -2.08 61.87 8.42
CA ALA A 146 -2.09 63.31 8.69
C ALA A 146 -1.49 64.19 7.58
N ALA A 147 -2.41 64.89 6.90
CA ALA A 147 -2.48 66.33 6.72
C ALA A 147 -1.33 67.08 5.98
N SER A 148 -1.72 67.85 5.02
CA SER A 148 -1.59 69.31 4.91
C SER A 148 -1.36 69.75 3.47
N ALA A 149 -2.35 70.40 2.86
CA ALA A 149 -2.40 71.81 2.52
C ALA A 149 -1.30 72.36 1.60
N GLY A 150 -1.75 73.08 0.59
CA GLY A 150 -1.02 74.04 -0.22
C GLY A 150 -1.45 73.96 -1.68
N ASP A 151 -2.38 74.66 -2.12
CA ASP A 151 -2.56 76.01 -2.54
C ASP A 151 -1.80 76.43 -3.83
N SER A 152 -2.53 77.01 -4.72
CA SER A 152 -2.12 77.98 -5.71
C SER A 152 -1.74 77.53 -7.12
N ARG A 153 -2.65 77.92 -7.93
CA ARG A 153 -2.67 78.56 -9.30
C ARG A 153 -2.86 77.61 -10.45
#